data_1671d7affb14be2d8e57b78f45e34eee
#
_entry.id   1671d7affb14be2d8e57b78f45e34eee
#
_cell.length_a   1.000
_cell.length_b   1.000
_cell.length_c   1.000
_cell.angle_alpha   90.00
_cell.angle_beta   90.00
_cell.angle_gamma   90.00
#
_symmetry.space_group_name_H-M   'P 1'
#
loop_
_entity.id
_entity.type
_entity.pdbx_description
1 polymer ?
#
loop_
_entity_poly.entity_id
_entity_poly.type
_entity_poly.pdbx_seq_one_letter_code
_entity_poly.pdbx_strand_id
1 'polypeptide(L)'
;GGGAVFHDLGNTCFTFMAGKPEYDKTISTAIVLNALNSLGVEADASGRNDLVVKTPDGDRKVSGSAYRETKDRGFHHGTLLLNADLSRLANYLNPDKKKLAAKGITSVRSRVANLTELLPGITHQQVCQAITEAFFAHYGERVEAEIISPNKAPDLPNFAETFARQSSWEWNFGQAPAFSHLLDERFTWGGVELHFDVEKG
;
A
#
# COMPACT_ATOMS: atom_id res chain seq x y z
N GLY A 1 -2.90 -6.25 -3.54
CA GLY A 1 -2.93 -7.69 -3.30
C GLY A 1 -2.26 -8.05 -1.99
N GLY A 2 -2.67 -9.16 -1.41
CA GLY A 2 -2.18 -9.65 -0.11
C GLY A 2 -3.31 -9.76 0.90
N GLY A 3 -2.96 -10.05 2.15
CA GLY A 3 -3.93 -10.31 3.22
C GLY A 3 -4.59 -9.04 3.76
N ALA A 4 -3.79 -8.10 4.19
CA ALA A 4 -4.24 -6.84 4.75
C ALA A 4 -3.22 -5.73 4.54
N VAL A 5 -3.68 -4.49 4.54
CA VAL A 5 -2.87 -3.27 4.46
C VAL A 5 -3.38 -2.29 5.52
N PHE A 6 -2.45 -1.69 6.26
CA PHE A 6 -2.76 -0.56 7.12
C PHE A 6 -2.51 0.74 6.35
N HIS A 7 -3.48 1.63 6.36
CA HIS A 7 -3.38 2.96 5.76
C HIS A 7 -3.76 4.04 6.77
N ASP A 8 -2.97 5.09 6.79
CA ASP A 8 -3.28 6.37 7.43
C ASP A 8 -2.83 7.52 6.53
N LEU A 9 -2.93 8.76 7.01
CA LEU A 9 -2.53 9.93 6.23
C LEU A 9 -1.01 10.08 6.03
N GLY A 10 -0.22 9.27 6.72
CA GLY A 10 1.23 9.18 6.54
C GLY A 10 1.66 8.22 5.44
N ASN A 11 0.71 7.64 4.69
CA ASN A 11 0.98 6.69 3.62
C ASN A 11 0.56 7.25 2.26
N THR A 12 1.46 7.20 1.27
CA THR A 12 1.17 7.58 -0.12
C THR A 12 0.91 6.33 -0.96
N CYS A 13 -0.12 6.35 -1.78
CA CYS A 13 -0.41 5.28 -2.73
C CYS A 13 -0.12 5.74 -4.15
N PHE A 14 0.35 4.82 -4.98
CA PHE A 14 0.53 5.04 -6.41
C PHE A 14 -0.02 3.86 -7.21
N THR A 15 -0.38 4.10 -8.46
CA THR A 15 -0.81 3.07 -9.40
C THR A 15 -0.34 3.41 -10.81
N PHE A 16 0.34 2.46 -11.45
CA PHE A 16 0.67 2.50 -12.87
C PHE A 16 -0.20 1.49 -13.60
N MET A 17 -0.77 1.89 -14.72
CA MET A 17 -1.58 1.04 -15.59
C MET A 17 -1.12 1.17 -17.02
N ALA A 18 -1.02 0.06 -17.73
CA ALA A 18 -0.72 0.04 -19.16
C ALA A 18 -1.44 -1.11 -19.87
N GLY A 19 -1.70 -0.92 -21.15
CA GLY A 19 -2.10 -2.00 -22.05
C GLY A 19 -0.94 -2.97 -22.29
N LYS A 20 -1.26 -4.18 -22.73
CA LYS A 20 -0.23 -5.08 -23.24
C LYS A 20 -0.05 -4.83 -24.76
N PRO A 21 1.21 -4.92 -25.26
CA PRO A 21 2.42 -5.46 -24.63
C PRO A 21 3.27 -4.48 -23.81
N GLU A 22 2.86 -3.21 -23.66
CA GLU A 22 3.68 -2.14 -23.05
C GLU A 22 3.82 -2.29 -21.53
N TYR A 23 2.94 -3.07 -20.88
CA TYR A 23 3.01 -3.27 -19.44
C TYR A 23 4.26 -4.06 -19.04
N ASP A 24 5.11 -3.41 -18.24
CA ASP A 24 6.26 -4.02 -17.59
C ASP A 24 6.38 -3.51 -16.15
N LYS A 25 6.31 -4.45 -15.20
CA LYS A 25 6.46 -4.14 -13.78
C LYS A 25 7.85 -3.63 -13.40
N THR A 26 8.88 -3.97 -14.18
CA THR A 26 10.26 -3.49 -13.92
C THR A 26 10.38 -2.00 -14.23
N ILE A 27 9.71 -1.53 -15.28
CA ILE A 27 9.64 -0.12 -15.66
C ILE A 27 8.96 0.69 -14.55
N SER A 28 7.78 0.29 -14.10
CA SER A 28 7.05 1.01 -13.06
C SER A 28 7.80 1.02 -11.71
N THR A 29 8.52 -0.06 -11.39
CA THR A 29 9.40 -0.09 -10.22
C THR A 29 10.58 0.87 -10.38
N ALA A 30 11.22 0.89 -11.55
CA ALA A 30 12.33 1.81 -11.83
C ALA A 30 11.90 3.28 -11.75
N ILE A 31 10.70 3.62 -12.22
CA ILE A 31 10.16 4.98 -12.09
C ILE A 31 10.07 5.41 -10.62
N VAL A 32 9.56 4.55 -9.74
CA VAL A 32 9.47 4.85 -8.30
C VAL A 32 10.86 4.98 -7.66
N LEU A 33 11.79 4.08 -8.01
CA LEU A 33 13.17 4.17 -7.53
C LEU A 33 13.86 5.45 -7.98
N ASN A 34 13.71 5.83 -9.25
CA ASN A 34 14.27 7.08 -9.79
C ASN A 34 13.67 8.30 -9.09
N ALA A 35 12.37 8.29 -8.79
CA ALA A 35 11.72 9.34 -8.03
C ALA A 35 12.30 9.47 -6.61
N LEU A 36 12.47 8.36 -5.90
CA LEU A 36 13.08 8.37 -4.57
C LEU A 36 14.53 8.85 -4.61
N ASN A 37 15.32 8.39 -5.57
CA ASN A 37 16.69 8.83 -5.78
C ASN A 37 16.78 10.34 -6.06
N SER A 38 15.87 10.90 -6.86
CA SER A 38 15.84 12.34 -7.14
C SER A 38 15.55 13.19 -5.89
N LEU A 39 14.92 12.60 -4.88
CA LEU A 39 14.67 13.21 -3.57
C LEU A 39 15.83 12.97 -2.58
N GLY A 40 16.87 12.23 -2.98
CA GLY A 40 17.99 11.88 -2.11
C GLY A 40 17.77 10.65 -1.22
N VAL A 41 16.77 9.82 -1.54
CA VAL A 41 16.51 8.56 -0.85
C VAL A 41 17.01 7.40 -1.70
N GLU A 42 18.11 6.79 -1.29
CA GLU A 42 18.64 5.59 -1.94
C GLU A 42 17.83 4.36 -1.52
N ALA A 43 17.02 3.86 -2.44
CA ALA A 43 16.19 2.68 -2.23
C ALA A 43 16.50 1.62 -3.28
N ASP A 44 16.35 0.36 -2.89
CA ASP A 44 16.52 -0.82 -3.75
C ASP A 44 15.24 -1.67 -3.79
N ALA A 45 15.03 -2.34 -4.91
CA ALA A 45 14.00 -3.37 -5.00
C ALA A 45 14.43 -4.64 -4.26
N SER A 46 13.56 -5.18 -3.43
CA SER A 46 13.83 -6.38 -2.63
C SER A 46 12.71 -7.42 -2.73
N GLY A 47 13.11 -8.65 -2.98
CA GLY A 47 12.16 -9.75 -3.11
C GLY A 47 11.22 -9.57 -4.32
N ARG A 48 9.92 -9.81 -4.11
CA ARG A 48 8.92 -9.76 -5.20
C ARG A 48 8.33 -8.37 -5.39
N ASN A 49 8.21 -7.60 -4.31
CA ASN A 49 7.27 -6.48 -4.25
C ASN A 49 7.59 -5.43 -3.18
N ASP A 50 8.76 -5.49 -2.58
CA ASP A 50 9.19 -4.52 -1.58
C ASP A 50 10.22 -3.54 -2.16
N LEU A 51 10.18 -2.27 -1.72
CA LEU A 51 11.32 -1.37 -1.81
C LEU A 51 11.88 -1.18 -0.41
N VAL A 52 13.19 -1.25 -0.31
CA VAL A 52 13.91 -1.16 0.95
C VAL A 52 14.96 -0.05 0.89
N VAL A 53 15.29 0.48 2.04
CA VAL A 53 16.39 1.42 2.26
C VAL A 53 17.40 0.80 3.20
N LYS A 54 18.67 1.08 3.01
CA LYS A 54 19.74 0.63 3.90
C LYS A 54 19.76 1.50 5.15
N THR A 55 19.75 0.87 6.31
CA THR A 55 19.92 1.53 7.60
C THR A 55 21.03 0.86 8.39
N PRO A 56 21.58 1.51 9.43
CA PRO A 56 22.61 0.88 10.28
C PRO A 56 22.18 -0.47 10.86
N ASP A 57 20.86 -0.64 11.09
CA ASP A 57 20.28 -1.86 11.66
C ASP A 57 19.84 -2.88 10.59
N GLY A 58 20.23 -2.67 9.31
CA GLY A 58 19.86 -3.51 8.18
C GLY A 58 18.81 -2.89 7.25
N ASP A 59 18.36 -3.66 6.28
CA ASP A 59 17.40 -3.19 5.27
C ASP A 59 16.00 -3.03 5.87
N ARG A 60 15.39 -1.86 5.65
CA ARG A 60 14.03 -1.57 6.11
C ARG A 60 13.12 -1.24 4.94
N LYS A 61 11.95 -1.84 4.93
CA LYS A 61 10.94 -1.63 3.90
C LYS A 61 10.29 -0.26 4.02
N VAL A 62 10.25 0.48 2.91
CA VAL A 62 9.55 1.77 2.77
C VAL A 62 8.37 1.71 1.82
N SER A 63 8.25 0.63 1.03
CA SER A 63 7.18 0.43 0.04
C SER A 63 6.81 -1.04 -0.07
N GLY A 64 5.53 -1.32 -0.26
CA GLY A 64 5.02 -2.61 -0.69
C GLY A 64 4.20 -2.46 -1.95
N SER A 65 4.31 -3.43 -2.85
CA SER A 65 3.64 -3.42 -4.15
C SER A 65 2.80 -4.67 -4.36
N ALA A 66 1.78 -4.54 -5.22
CA ALA A 66 1.05 -5.64 -5.79
C ALA A 66 0.81 -5.41 -7.28
N TYR A 67 0.73 -6.50 -8.02
CA TYR A 67 0.61 -6.50 -9.46
C TYR A 67 -0.58 -7.36 -9.87
N ARG A 68 -1.30 -6.93 -10.90
CA ARG A 68 -2.32 -7.74 -11.55
C ARG A 68 -2.21 -7.59 -13.05
N GLU A 69 -2.24 -8.71 -13.73
CA GLU A 69 -2.23 -8.78 -15.18
C GLU A 69 -3.50 -9.51 -15.65
N THR A 70 -4.11 -8.95 -16.68
CA THR A 70 -5.18 -9.58 -17.44
C THR A 70 -4.67 -9.90 -18.85
N LYS A 71 -5.54 -10.37 -19.72
CA LYS A 71 -5.19 -10.70 -21.11
C LYS A 71 -4.71 -9.46 -21.89
N ASP A 72 -5.29 -8.28 -21.62
CA ASP A 72 -5.16 -7.05 -22.39
C ASP A 72 -4.40 -5.93 -21.67
N ARG A 73 -4.24 -6.00 -20.34
CA ARG A 73 -3.62 -4.95 -19.54
C ARG A 73 -2.98 -5.47 -18.27
N GLY A 74 -2.20 -4.61 -17.64
CA GLY A 74 -1.67 -4.85 -16.32
C GLY A 74 -1.64 -3.58 -15.48
N PHE A 75 -1.59 -3.74 -14.16
CA PHE A 75 -1.31 -2.65 -13.26
C PHE A 75 -0.34 -3.06 -12.14
N HIS A 76 0.38 -2.07 -11.67
CA HIS A 76 1.22 -2.08 -10.49
C HIS A 76 0.68 -1.02 -9.53
N HIS A 77 0.25 -1.41 -8.35
CA HIS A 77 -0.01 -0.46 -7.29
C HIS A 77 0.91 -0.70 -6.11
N GLY A 78 1.21 0.37 -5.41
CA GLY A 78 2.10 0.31 -4.26
C GLY A 78 1.84 1.43 -3.28
N THR A 79 2.54 1.31 -2.16
CA THR A 79 2.50 2.26 -1.06
C THR A 79 3.89 2.82 -0.80
N LEU A 80 3.97 4.03 -0.29
CA LEU A 80 5.20 4.61 0.26
C LEU A 80 4.89 5.09 1.68
N LEU A 81 5.61 4.57 2.65
CA LEU A 81 5.51 4.99 4.04
C LEU A 81 6.24 6.33 4.22
N LEU A 82 5.49 7.43 4.24
CA LEU A 82 6.06 8.75 4.47
C LEU A 82 6.26 9.02 5.96
N ASN A 83 5.15 9.03 6.69
CA ASN A 83 5.09 9.30 8.12
C ASN A 83 3.91 8.55 8.74
N ALA A 84 3.79 7.26 8.43
CA ALA A 84 2.74 6.39 8.94
C ALA A 84 2.94 6.12 10.44
N ASP A 85 1.85 5.96 11.17
CA ASP A 85 1.91 5.52 12.57
C ASP A 85 2.28 4.03 12.65
N LEU A 86 3.59 3.76 12.73
CA LEU A 86 4.12 2.40 12.76
C LEU A 86 3.71 1.63 14.03
N SER A 87 3.27 2.32 15.08
CA SER A 87 2.76 1.67 16.30
C SER A 87 1.38 1.04 16.03
N ARG A 88 0.51 1.77 15.35
CA ARG A 88 -0.80 1.26 14.93
C ARG A 88 -0.69 0.16 13.88
N LEU A 89 0.24 0.31 12.93
CA LEU A 89 0.51 -0.72 11.93
C LEU A 89 0.83 -2.06 12.60
N ALA A 90 1.66 -2.07 13.65
CA ALA A 90 2.01 -3.28 14.36
C ALA A 90 0.82 -3.90 15.13
N ASN A 91 -0.13 -3.07 15.59
CA ASN A 91 -1.32 -3.53 16.32
C ASN A 91 -2.39 -4.13 15.40
N TYR A 92 -2.56 -3.56 14.19
CA TYR A 92 -3.60 -4.01 13.26
C TYR A 92 -3.17 -5.12 12.31
N LEU A 93 -1.89 -5.16 11.97
CA LEU A 93 -1.35 -6.25 11.17
C LEU A 93 -0.81 -7.34 12.10
N ASN A 94 -1.51 -8.47 12.17
CA ASN A 94 -1.10 -9.65 12.92
C ASN A 94 -0.29 -10.60 12.01
N PRO A 95 1.02 -10.38 11.84
CA PRO A 95 1.83 -11.19 10.93
C PRO A 95 2.08 -12.56 11.52
N ASP A 96 2.20 -13.54 10.64
CA ASP A 96 2.62 -14.90 11.04
C ASP A 96 4.00 -14.85 11.74
N LYS A 97 4.01 -15.16 13.03
CA LYS A 97 5.21 -15.18 13.88
C LYS A 97 6.30 -16.13 13.33
N LYS A 98 5.90 -17.24 12.71
CA LYS A 98 6.82 -18.20 12.08
C LYS A 98 7.51 -17.59 10.87
N LYS A 99 6.79 -16.78 10.08
CA LYS A 99 7.32 -16.07 8.92
C LYS A 99 8.31 -14.97 9.32
N LEU A 100 8.07 -14.27 10.42
CA LEU A 100 9.01 -13.29 10.98
C LEU A 100 10.28 -13.98 11.50
N ALA A 101 10.12 -15.02 12.31
CA ALA A 101 11.23 -15.80 12.88
C ALA A 101 12.14 -16.42 11.79
N ALA A 102 11.53 -16.97 10.72
CA ALA A 102 12.29 -17.53 9.59
C ALA A 102 13.15 -16.49 8.85
N LYS A 103 12.86 -15.19 9.00
CA LYS A 103 13.62 -14.07 8.45
C LYS A 103 14.54 -13.38 9.48
N GLY A 104 14.63 -13.92 10.70
CA GLY A 104 15.41 -13.32 11.78
C GLY A 104 14.84 -11.99 12.30
N ILE A 105 13.54 -11.73 12.09
CA ILE A 105 12.89 -10.47 12.42
C ILE A 105 12.10 -10.60 13.70
N THR A 106 12.32 -9.70 14.66
CA THR A 106 11.69 -9.72 15.98
C THR A 106 10.31 -9.06 16.00
N SER A 107 10.04 -8.11 15.11
CA SER A 107 8.75 -7.42 15.02
C SER A 107 8.50 -6.83 13.62
N VAL A 108 7.23 -6.52 13.31
CA VAL A 108 6.87 -5.80 12.07
C VAL A 108 7.50 -4.41 12.03
N ARG A 109 7.56 -3.74 13.18
CA ARG A 109 8.13 -2.40 13.31
C ARG A 109 9.61 -2.34 12.95
N SER A 110 10.38 -3.38 13.28
CA SER A 110 11.80 -3.44 12.93
C SER A 110 12.06 -3.67 11.44
N ARG A 111 11.03 -4.03 10.67
CA ARG A 111 11.11 -4.33 9.25
C ARG A 111 10.78 -3.13 8.35
N VAL A 112 10.08 -2.13 8.85
CA VAL A 112 9.60 -0.98 8.07
C VAL A 112 10.24 0.31 8.56
N ALA A 113 10.33 1.31 7.68
CA ALA A 113 10.73 2.67 8.02
C ALA A 113 9.84 3.68 7.29
N ASN A 114 9.66 4.84 7.90
CA ASN A 114 9.10 6.00 7.23
C ASN A 114 10.18 6.75 6.46
N LEU A 115 9.83 7.31 5.31
CA LEU A 115 10.74 8.15 4.53
C LEU A 115 11.15 9.41 5.29
N THR A 116 10.32 9.91 6.22
CA THR A 116 10.65 11.03 7.09
C THR A 116 11.80 10.75 8.06
N GLU A 117 12.09 9.48 8.35
CA GLU A 117 13.25 9.09 9.16
C GLU A 117 14.58 9.29 8.40
N LEU A 118 14.52 9.22 7.06
CA LEU A 118 15.68 9.36 6.16
C LEU A 118 15.80 10.77 5.59
N LEU A 119 14.67 11.37 5.25
CA LEU A 119 14.56 12.72 4.71
C LEU A 119 13.52 13.51 5.51
N PRO A 120 13.92 14.15 6.63
CA PRO A 120 13.01 14.95 7.42
C PRO A 120 12.33 16.06 6.59
N GLY A 121 11.02 16.18 6.73
CA GLY A 121 10.23 17.19 6.01
C GLY A 121 9.76 16.79 4.62
N ILE A 122 10.06 15.57 4.14
CA ILE A 122 9.46 15.06 2.90
C ILE A 122 7.94 15.04 3.00
N THR A 123 7.28 15.54 1.96
CA THR A 123 5.82 15.64 1.90
C THR A 123 5.22 14.73 0.85
N HIS A 124 3.94 14.40 1.00
CA HIS A 124 3.16 13.69 -0.01
C HIS A 124 3.23 14.37 -1.39
N GLN A 125 3.11 15.69 -1.41
CA GLN A 125 3.15 16.47 -2.66
C GLN A 125 4.51 16.34 -3.37
N GLN A 126 5.62 16.42 -2.65
CA GLN A 126 6.96 16.25 -3.22
C GLN A 126 7.16 14.85 -3.80
N VAL A 127 6.67 13.82 -3.12
CA VAL A 127 6.73 12.44 -3.61
C VAL A 127 5.88 12.26 -4.86
N CYS A 128 4.65 12.77 -4.88
CA CYS A 128 3.79 12.73 -6.06
C CYS A 128 4.44 13.43 -7.25
N GLN A 129 5.01 14.62 -7.03
CA GLN A 129 5.71 15.37 -8.07
C GLN A 129 6.93 14.59 -8.59
N ALA A 130 7.75 14.03 -7.71
CA ALA A 130 8.93 13.26 -8.12
C ALA A 130 8.55 12.01 -8.95
N ILE A 131 7.49 11.30 -8.57
CA ILE A 131 7.00 10.14 -9.33
C ILE A 131 6.48 10.61 -10.70
N THR A 132 5.74 11.71 -10.76
CA THR A 132 5.24 12.29 -12.03
C THR A 132 6.39 12.70 -12.95
N GLU A 133 7.40 13.37 -12.42
CA GLU A 133 8.58 13.77 -13.20
C GLU A 133 9.37 12.55 -13.70
N ALA A 134 9.58 11.54 -12.86
CA ALA A 134 10.24 10.31 -13.27
C ALA A 134 9.43 9.53 -14.33
N PHE A 135 8.10 9.57 -14.25
CA PHE A 135 7.20 9.00 -15.26
C PHE A 135 7.37 9.73 -16.61
N PHE A 136 7.29 11.04 -16.63
CA PHE A 136 7.48 11.83 -17.84
C PHE A 136 8.90 11.68 -18.44
N ALA A 137 9.91 11.61 -17.59
CA ALA A 137 11.28 11.38 -18.03
C ALA A 137 11.46 10.02 -18.71
N HIS A 138 10.72 8.99 -18.24
CA HIS A 138 10.77 7.66 -18.82
C HIS A 138 10.05 7.60 -20.18
N TYR A 139 8.85 8.17 -20.27
CA TYR A 139 8.01 8.07 -21.48
C TYR A 139 8.27 9.18 -22.51
N GLY A 140 8.96 10.25 -22.14
CA GLY A 140 9.32 11.37 -23.03
C GLY A 140 8.18 12.31 -23.39
N GLU A 141 6.99 12.12 -22.81
CA GLU A 141 5.79 12.92 -23.07
C GLU A 141 5.28 13.53 -21.77
N ARG A 142 4.86 14.80 -21.83
CA ARG A 142 4.26 15.49 -20.70
C ARG A 142 2.79 15.76 -21.00
N VAL A 143 1.93 15.40 -20.08
CA VAL A 143 0.51 15.69 -20.13
C VAL A 143 0.10 16.45 -18.88
N GLU A 144 -0.96 17.25 -18.99
CA GLU A 144 -1.55 17.92 -17.82
C GLU A 144 -2.19 16.89 -16.89
N ALA A 145 -1.89 17.01 -15.60
CA ALA A 145 -2.45 16.11 -14.59
C ALA A 145 -3.93 16.45 -14.33
N GLU A 146 -4.81 15.47 -14.43
CA GLU A 146 -6.18 15.60 -13.97
C GLU A 146 -6.23 15.43 -12.44
N ILE A 147 -6.74 16.45 -11.75
CA ILE A 147 -6.93 16.41 -10.31
C ILE A 147 -8.36 16.00 -10.00
N ILE A 148 -8.50 14.85 -9.36
CA ILE A 148 -9.76 14.30 -8.87
C ILE A 148 -9.90 14.61 -7.39
N SER A 149 -11.04 15.09 -6.96
CA SER A 149 -11.33 15.40 -5.56
C SER A 149 -12.73 14.91 -5.17
N PRO A 150 -13.05 14.82 -3.87
CA PRO A 150 -14.41 14.45 -3.42
C PRO A 150 -15.52 15.32 -4.02
N ASN A 151 -15.19 16.58 -4.39
CA ASN A 151 -16.15 17.54 -4.94
C ASN A 151 -16.13 17.59 -6.48
N LYS A 152 -15.25 16.83 -7.12
CA LYS A 152 -15.10 16.78 -8.58
C LYS A 152 -14.95 15.34 -9.03
N ALA A 153 -16.10 14.69 -9.30
CA ALA A 153 -16.10 13.36 -9.89
C ALA A 153 -15.49 13.39 -11.30
N PRO A 154 -14.72 12.36 -11.70
CA PRO A 154 -14.22 12.26 -13.07
C PRO A 154 -15.37 12.01 -14.03
N ASP A 155 -15.28 12.62 -15.22
CA ASP A 155 -16.22 12.35 -16.32
C ASP A 155 -15.78 11.08 -17.08
N LEU A 156 -16.08 9.94 -16.48
CA LEU A 156 -15.73 8.63 -17.04
C LEU A 156 -16.98 7.77 -17.23
N PRO A 157 -17.03 6.99 -18.32
CA PRO A 157 -18.10 6.02 -18.52
C PRO A 157 -18.23 5.07 -17.31
N ASN A 158 -19.46 4.83 -16.88
CA ASN A 158 -19.79 3.94 -15.76
C ASN A 158 -19.21 4.34 -14.39
N PHE A 159 -18.69 5.58 -14.22
CA PHE A 159 -18.16 6.02 -12.93
C PHE A 159 -19.23 5.95 -11.84
N ALA A 160 -20.42 6.52 -12.08
CA ALA A 160 -21.50 6.55 -11.09
C ALA A 160 -21.94 5.14 -10.66
N GLU A 161 -22.10 4.22 -11.61
CA GLU A 161 -22.46 2.82 -11.32
C GLU A 161 -21.35 2.13 -10.53
N THR A 162 -20.09 2.29 -10.93
CA THR A 162 -18.94 1.71 -10.24
C THR A 162 -18.80 2.27 -8.83
N PHE A 163 -18.99 3.58 -8.65
CA PHE A 163 -18.96 4.23 -7.34
C PHE A 163 -20.07 3.69 -6.43
N ALA A 164 -21.31 3.62 -6.93
CA ALA A 164 -22.45 3.09 -6.15
C ALA A 164 -22.20 1.64 -5.71
N ARG A 165 -21.70 0.80 -6.61
CA ARG A 165 -21.34 -0.60 -6.29
C ARG A 165 -20.26 -0.68 -5.24
N GLN A 166 -19.13 0.05 -5.42
CA GLN A 166 -17.99 -0.02 -4.49
C GLN A 166 -18.27 0.63 -3.13
N SER A 167 -19.25 1.54 -3.06
CA SER A 167 -19.70 2.14 -1.81
C SER A 167 -20.74 1.28 -1.07
N SER A 168 -21.27 0.22 -1.69
CA SER A 168 -22.29 -0.60 -1.10
C SER A 168 -21.76 -1.50 0.02
N TRP A 169 -22.63 -1.83 0.97
CA TRP A 169 -22.39 -2.85 2.00
C TRP A 169 -22.02 -4.20 1.37
N GLU A 170 -22.80 -4.60 0.36
CA GLU A 170 -22.59 -5.88 -0.33
C GLU A 170 -21.17 -6.03 -0.89
N TRP A 171 -20.64 -4.97 -1.52
CA TRP A 171 -19.29 -4.99 -2.05
C TRP A 171 -18.21 -5.04 -0.96
N ASN A 172 -18.39 -4.30 0.13
CA ASN A 172 -17.37 -4.14 1.16
C ASN A 172 -17.37 -5.28 2.19
N PHE A 173 -18.53 -5.84 2.49
CA PHE A 173 -18.71 -6.81 3.57
C PHE A 173 -19.53 -8.03 3.18
N GLY A 174 -20.59 -7.86 2.39
CA GLY A 174 -21.57 -8.91 2.10
C GLY A 174 -21.03 -10.10 1.31
N GLN A 175 -19.92 -9.93 0.58
CA GLN A 175 -19.22 -11.00 -0.14
C GLN A 175 -18.03 -11.56 0.62
N ALA A 176 -17.86 -11.21 1.90
CA ALA A 176 -16.82 -11.78 2.73
C ALA A 176 -17.04 -13.29 2.92
N PRO A 177 -15.98 -14.11 2.94
CA PRO A 177 -16.11 -15.51 3.31
C PRO A 177 -16.61 -15.64 4.75
N ALA A 178 -17.34 -16.69 5.06
CA ALA A 178 -17.72 -17.00 6.45
C ALA A 178 -16.48 -17.18 7.33
N PHE A 179 -16.53 -16.68 8.52
CA PHE A 179 -15.46 -16.82 9.52
C PHE A 179 -16.00 -16.90 10.95
N SER A 180 -15.25 -17.57 11.82
CA SER A 180 -15.51 -17.60 13.25
C SER A 180 -14.73 -16.49 13.95
N HIS A 181 -15.31 -15.89 14.97
CA HIS A 181 -14.66 -14.88 15.78
C HIS A 181 -14.85 -15.14 17.26
N LEU A 182 -13.80 -14.87 18.05
CA LEU A 182 -13.80 -14.94 19.50
C LEU A 182 -13.56 -13.54 20.04
N LEU A 183 -14.46 -13.09 20.89
CA LEU A 183 -14.26 -11.95 21.79
C LEU A 183 -14.01 -12.51 23.19
N ASP A 184 -12.86 -12.15 23.77
CA ASP A 184 -12.46 -12.53 25.14
C ASP A 184 -12.15 -11.25 25.90
N GLU A 185 -12.89 -11.02 27.00
CA GLU A 185 -12.74 -9.84 27.83
C GLU A 185 -12.73 -10.20 29.32
N ARG A 186 -11.82 -9.59 30.06
CA ARG A 186 -11.68 -9.80 31.52
C ARG A 186 -12.20 -8.60 32.28
N PHE A 187 -13.33 -8.80 32.97
CA PHE A 187 -13.94 -7.83 33.88
C PHE A 187 -13.50 -8.08 35.33
N THR A 188 -13.75 -7.12 36.21
CA THR A 188 -13.46 -7.25 37.65
C THR A 188 -14.22 -8.39 38.33
N TRP A 189 -15.38 -8.75 37.80
CA TRP A 189 -16.25 -9.81 38.32
C TRP A 189 -16.07 -11.18 37.63
N GLY A 190 -15.28 -11.26 36.53
CA GLY A 190 -15.06 -12.53 35.82
C GLY A 190 -14.57 -12.34 34.39
N GLY A 191 -14.27 -13.45 33.72
CA GLY A 191 -13.99 -13.49 32.28
C GLY A 191 -15.28 -13.76 31.49
N VAL A 192 -15.38 -13.19 30.29
CA VAL A 192 -16.46 -13.46 29.33
C VAL A 192 -15.81 -13.83 28.00
N GLU A 193 -16.17 -14.99 27.47
CA GLU A 193 -15.82 -15.41 26.11
C GLU A 193 -17.11 -15.50 25.28
N LEU A 194 -17.06 -14.88 24.10
CA LEU A 194 -18.17 -14.92 23.15
C LEU A 194 -17.64 -15.49 21.80
N HIS A 195 -18.13 -16.68 21.46
CA HIS A 195 -17.86 -17.34 20.19
C HIS A 195 -19.02 -17.13 19.24
N PHE A 196 -18.73 -16.67 18.02
CA PHE A 196 -19.76 -16.52 17.00
C PHE A 196 -19.21 -16.71 15.60
N ASP A 197 -20.09 -17.14 14.71
CA ASP A 197 -19.82 -17.26 13.28
C ASP A 197 -20.45 -16.08 12.55
N VAL A 198 -19.74 -15.57 11.55
CA VAL A 198 -20.19 -14.47 10.69
C VAL A 198 -20.32 -14.97 9.26
N GLU A 199 -21.50 -14.80 8.69
CA GLU A 199 -21.81 -15.11 7.31
C GLU A 199 -22.28 -13.85 6.59
N LYS A 200 -21.71 -13.57 5.41
CA LYS A 200 -22.04 -12.40 4.56
C LYS A 200 -21.83 -11.04 5.27
N GLY A 201 -20.87 -10.98 6.17
CA GLY A 201 -20.54 -9.77 6.91
C GLY A 201 -21.58 -9.44 8.00
#